data_9631baff133ff0897746ef7fb8c95f89
#
_entry.id   9631baff133ff0897746ef7fb8c95f89
#
_cell.length_a   1.000
_cell.length_b   1.000
_cell.length_c   1.000
_cell.angle_alpha   90.00
_cell.angle_beta   90.00
_cell.angle_gamma   90.00
#
_symmetry.space_group_name_H-M   'P 1'
#
loop_
_entity.id
_entity.type
_entity.pdbx_description
1 polymer ?
#
loop_
_entity_poly.entity_id
_entity_poly.type
_entity_poly.pdbx_seq_one_letter_code
_entity_poly.pdbx_strand_id
1 'polypeptide(L)'
;LDRSFSMGYGDRWGRALAAARDAVQDLGAEDRGAIVAFADAAVVLAGPTSDQAALLAALQDLRPGYGTTRLGPAVAMAEELLADARGHPEVVLISDLQRGAWSDTEASRLPAGTRITITTLAGDVPRNLAVHDVAVERLPERDRERLAVSVRVVNTGTEAAPRVPVRVELDGTELASQTTDVPARGAASVRFDGIPAPTGAARLTVRAGDDPLPGDNVRYAALQPGSTLRITVLSDNAARALFVRRALEIGSDPRFSPRVRPASAAGAADLKDAQVAVFLEPPATAAARQAARALVERGGGLLIAAGSRETAAGAVSGDPGDPTAGPRGPLVERLADNGGRLGAPDYDHPVFHVFRTPRSGDLSAARFFRYRRVDPANRFSVVARFDDGMPALLEVPAAGERGRVLWWTSSLDETWSDLPLQPVFLPFLHRVVRYLAGYEPPKLSATVGEPLDVGRLAVARGGAQMVVESPSGRRTAVAMAAGAGGPSVELPEPGYYMVRAVGGSGAEAVAVNLRPEESDLAALDAAEVERRLTRGEEPGGGAVVAAALPPAERERRQGLWWYLLIGVVSALIAESVLANRLPVSTEVIR
;
A
#
# COMPACT_ATOMS: atom_id res chain seq x y z
N LEU A 1 -27.99 -15.29 8.58
CA LEU A 1 -26.97 -15.93 9.41
C LEU A 1 -25.59 -15.42 9.02
N ASP A 2 -24.93 -14.75 9.95
CA ASP A 2 -23.54 -14.33 9.84
C ASP A 2 -22.59 -15.52 9.87
N ARG A 3 -21.69 -15.60 8.92
CA ARG A 3 -20.62 -16.59 8.83
C ARG A 3 -19.23 -15.97 8.68
N SER A 4 -19.08 -14.72 9.07
CA SER A 4 -17.79 -14.01 9.04
C SER A 4 -16.76 -14.68 9.94
N PHE A 5 -15.52 -14.23 9.85
CA PHE A 5 -14.40 -14.80 10.61
C PHE A 5 -14.61 -14.67 12.12
N SER A 6 -15.13 -13.56 12.60
CA SER A 6 -15.39 -13.28 14.03
C SER A 6 -16.38 -14.24 14.68
N MET A 7 -17.26 -14.85 13.89
CA MET A 7 -18.18 -15.89 14.34
C MET A 7 -17.47 -17.18 14.78
N GLY A 8 -16.18 -17.33 14.44
CA GLY A 8 -15.31 -18.41 14.92
C GLY A 8 -14.82 -18.24 16.36
N TYR A 9 -15.07 -17.10 17.02
CA TYR A 9 -14.61 -16.85 18.39
C TYR A 9 -15.37 -17.72 19.41
N GLY A 10 -14.64 -18.58 20.09
CA GLY A 10 -15.20 -19.42 21.16
C GLY A 10 -16.37 -20.29 20.68
N ASP A 11 -17.53 -20.15 21.33
CA ASP A 11 -18.74 -20.93 21.03
C ASP A 11 -19.77 -20.19 20.17
N ARG A 12 -19.44 -18.98 19.68
CA ARG A 12 -20.38 -18.13 18.90
C ARG A 12 -21.04 -18.90 17.77
N TRP A 13 -20.27 -19.67 17.00
CA TRP A 13 -20.78 -20.42 15.87
C TRP A 13 -21.79 -21.50 16.28
N GLY A 14 -21.53 -22.23 17.36
CA GLY A 14 -22.45 -23.22 17.87
C GLY A 14 -23.78 -22.60 18.31
N ARG A 15 -23.74 -21.45 18.98
CA ARG A 15 -24.90 -20.65 19.37
C ARG A 15 -25.65 -20.09 18.17
N ALA A 16 -24.94 -19.65 17.14
CA ALA A 16 -25.53 -19.16 15.89
C ALA A 16 -26.36 -20.23 15.19
N LEU A 17 -25.78 -21.44 15.07
CA LEU A 17 -26.49 -22.58 14.47
C LEU A 17 -27.69 -23.03 15.30
N ALA A 18 -27.61 -22.98 16.63
CA ALA A 18 -28.74 -23.29 17.51
C ALA A 18 -29.88 -22.29 17.28
N ALA A 19 -29.57 -20.97 17.34
CA ALA A 19 -30.56 -19.93 17.10
C ALA A 19 -31.20 -20.01 15.69
N ALA A 20 -30.40 -20.36 14.66
CA ALA A 20 -30.94 -20.55 13.32
C ALA A 20 -31.86 -21.77 13.22
N ARG A 21 -31.56 -22.88 13.92
CA ARG A 21 -32.43 -24.06 13.99
C ARG A 21 -33.71 -23.77 14.74
N ASP A 22 -33.62 -23.08 15.85
CA ASP A 22 -34.81 -22.68 16.63
C ASP A 22 -35.74 -21.81 15.79
N ALA A 23 -35.21 -20.81 15.08
CA ALA A 23 -36.00 -19.96 14.18
C ALA A 23 -36.67 -20.75 13.03
N VAL A 24 -36.04 -21.82 12.52
CA VAL A 24 -36.67 -22.71 11.53
C VAL A 24 -37.77 -23.59 12.16
N GLN A 25 -37.57 -24.07 13.38
CA GLN A 25 -38.54 -24.89 14.06
C GLN A 25 -39.79 -24.10 14.49
N ASP A 26 -39.65 -22.80 14.71
CA ASP A 26 -40.76 -21.92 15.10
C ASP A 26 -41.66 -21.55 13.90
N LEU A 27 -41.30 -21.93 12.64
CA LEU A 27 -42.15 -21.73 11.47
C LEU A 27 -43.47 -22.51 11.58
N GLY A 28 -44.59 -21.84 11.40
CA GLY A 28 -45.91 -22.46 11.28
C GLY A 28 -46.08 -23.24 9.98
N ALA A 29 -47.17 -24.03 9.89
CA ALA A 29 -47.43 -24.88 8.74
C ALA A 29 -47.66 -24.11 7.42
N GLU A 30 -48.13 -22.87 7.50
CA GLU A 30 -48.36 -21.99 6.36
C GLU A 30 -47.21 -21.01 6.08
N ASP A 31 -46.20 -20.97 6.99
CA ASP A 31 -45.08 -20.06 6.85
C ASP A 31 -44.08 -20.58 5.83
N ARG A 32 -43.37 -19.64 5.19
CA ARG A 32 -42.28 -19.93 4.27
C ARG A 32 -41.02 -19.24 4.77
N GLY A 33 -39.95 -20.02 4.96
CA GLY A 33 -38.65 -19.52 5.38
C GLY A 33 -37.60 -19.58 4.27
N ALA A 34 -36.64 -18.69 4.32
CA ALA A 34 -35.41 -18.73 3.52
C ALA A 34 -34.19 -18.57 4.42
N ILE A 35 -33.08 -19.18 4.06
CA ILE A 35 -31.82 -19.04 4.77
C ILE A 35 -30.83 -18.32 3.90
N VAL A 36 -30.35 -17.18 4.40
CA VAL A 36 -29.28 -16.39 3.81
C VAL A 36 -28.06 -16.45 4.72
N ALA A 37 -26.93 -16.91 4.19
CA ALA A 37 -25.64 -16.80 4.86
C ALA A 37 -24.89 -15.58 4.32
N PHE A 38 -24.24 -14.83 5.17
CA PHE A 38 -23.48 -13.65 4.74
C PHE A 38 -22.14 -13.50 5.47
N ALA A 39 -21.21 -12.85 4.80
CA ALA A 39 -19.96 -12.28 5.28
C ALA A 39 -19.67 -11.05 4.41
N ASP A 40 -18.64 -11.03 3.55
CA ASP A 40 -18.39 -9.97 2.55
C ASP A 40 -19.53 -9.88 1.51
N ALA A 41 -20.17 -11.00 1.21
CA ALA A 41 -21.30 -11.15 0.32
C ALA A 41 -22.38 -11.98 0.98
N ALA A 42 -23.62 -11.89 0.47
CA ALA A 42 -24.75 -12.69 0.90
C ALA A 42 -25.06 -13.77 -0.13
N VAL A 43 -25.41 -14.96 0.36
CA VAL A 43 -25.77 -16.12 -0.47
C VAL A 43 -27.02 -16.78 0.09
N VAL A 44 -28.01 -17.04 -0.77
CA VAL A 44 -29.20 -17.82 -0.41
C VAL A 44 -28.80 -19.30 -0.35
N LEU A 45 -28.87 -19.89 0.84
CA LEU A 45 -28.60 -21.32 1.05
C LEU A 45 -29.84 -22.18 0.79
N ALA A 46 -31.01 -21.67 1.17
CA ALA A 46 -32.30 -22.25 0.86
C ALA A 46 -33.28 -21.13 0.52
N GLY A 47 -34.00 -21.26 -0.59
CA GLY A 47 -35.00 -20.30 -1.04
C GLY A 47 -36.30 -20.39 -0.21
N PRO A 48 -37.24 -19.48 -0.40
CA PRO A 48 -38.51 -19.48 0.34
C PRO A 48 -39.27 -20.79 0.17
N THR A 49 -39.32 -21.60 1.22
CA THR A 49 -40.01 -22.91 1.27
C THR A 49 -40.69 -23.12 2.61
N SER A 50 -41.74 -23.92 2.64
CA SER A 50 -42.39 -24.43 3.84
C SER A 50 -41.77 -25.75 4.33
N ASP A 51 -40.83 -26.33 3.58
CA ASP A 51 -40.13 -27.55 3.96
C ASP A 51 -39.01 -27.24 4.99
N GLN A 52 -39.37 -27.39 6.28
CA GLN A 52 -38.44 -27.22 7.39
C GLN A 52 -37.24 -28.17 7.31
N ALA A 53 -37.43 -29.39 6.76
CA ALA A 53 -36.32 -30.34 6.65
C ALA A 53 -35.27 -29.86 5.64
N ALA A 54 -35.70 -29.26 4.53
CA ALA A 54 -34.80 -28.64 3.55
C ALA A 54 -34.07 -27.45 4.14
N LEU A 55 -34.72 -26.59 4.92
CA LEU A 55 -34.07 -25.47 5.62
C LEU A 55 -33.03 -25.96 6.64
N LEU A 56 -33.34 -26.97 7.46
CA LEU A 56 -32.41 -27.54 8.43
C LEU A 56 -31.22 -28.22 7.76
N ALA A 57 -31.45 -28.89 6.62
CA ALA A 57 -30.37 -29.50 5.84
C ALA A 57 -29.36 -28.45 5.33
N ALA A 58 -29.83 -27.27 4.94
CA ALA A 58 -28.96 -26.18 4.48
C ALA A 58 -27.99 -25.65 5.58
N LEU A 59 -28.31 -25.90 6.85
CA LEU A 59 -27.45 -25.51 8.00
C LEU A 59 -26.41 -26.57 8.40
N GLN A 60 -26.50 -27.83 7.89
CA GLN A 60 -25.73 -28.96 8.45
C GLN A 60 -24.22 -28.83 8.24
N ASP A 61 -23.80 -28.43 7.04
CA ASP A 61 -22.37 -28.38 6.68
C ASP A 61 -21.80 -26.98 6.68
N LEU A 62 -22.58 -26.01 7.18
CA LEU A 62 -22.14 -24.63 7.21
C LEU A 62 -21.04 -24.43 8.26
N ARG A 63 -20.04 -23.65 7.89
CA ARG A 63 -18.89 -23.28 8.75
C ARG A 63 -18.67 -21.78 8.69
N PRO A 64 -18.06 -21.18 9.74
CA PRO A 64 -17.55 -19.81 9.64
C PRO A 64 -16.60 -19.70 8.45
N GLY A 65 -16.62 -18.56 7.81
CA GLY A 65 -15.68 -18.21 6.74
C GLY A 65 -14.49 -17.42 7.25
N TYR A 66 -13.79 -16.81 6.32
CA TYR A 66 -12.69 -15.88 6.60
C TYR A 66 -13.02 -14.46 6.11
N GLY A 67 -14.25 -14.24 5.65
CA GLY A 67 -14.72 -12.94 5.17
C GLY A 67 -15.08 -12.01 6.29
N THR A 68 -15.28 -10.74 5.93
CA THR A 68 -15.62 -9.64 6.84
C THR A 68 -17.13 -9.60 7.08
N THR A 69 -17.56 -9.27 8.29
CA THR A 69 -18.97 -9.02 8.58
C THR A 69 -19.46 -7.80 7.82
N ARG A 70 -20.41 -7.95 6.90
CA ARG A 70 -21.07 -6.86 6.17
C ARG A 70 -22.58 -7.07 6.16
N LEU A 71 -23.31 -6.13 6.77
CA LEU A 71 -24.76 -6.21 6.86
C LEU A 71 -25.47 -5.77 5.58
N GLY A 72 -24.90 -4.82 4.82
CA GLY A 72 -25.53 -4.29 3.61
C GLY A 72 -25.90 -5.35 2.59
N PRO A 73 -24.99 -6.25 2.16
CA PRO A 73 -25.32 -7.35 1.25
C PRO A 73 -26.41 -8.28 1.78
N ALA A 74 -26.43 -8.55 3.09
CA ALA A 74 -27.46 -9.39 3.72
C ALA A 74 -28.82 -8.72 3.69
N VAL A 75 -28.88 -7.42 3.98
CA VAL A 75 -30.11 -6.63 3.96
C VAL A 75 -30.66 -6.52 2.53
N ALA A 76 -29.79 -6.25 1.55
CA ALA A 76 -30.19 -6.19 0.14
C ALA A 76 -30.78 -7.54 -0.34
N MET A 77 -30.17 -8.65 0.05
CA MET A 77 -30.69 -9.99 -0.26
C MET A 77 -32.03 -10.26 0.43
N ALA A 78 -32.18 -9.84 1.69
CA ALA A 78 -33.43 -9.95 2.41
C ALA A 78 -34.52 -9.07 1.77
N GLU A 79 -34.21 -7.85 1.35
CA GLU A 79 -35.12 -6.96 0.61
C GLU A 79 -35.62 -7.63 -0.66
N GLU A 80 -34.71 -8.23 -1.45
CA GLU A 80 -35.05 -8.95 -2.69
C GLU A 80 -35.99 -10.15 -2.41
N LEU A 81 -35.68 -10.97 -1.41
CA LEU A 81 -36.49 -12.14 -1.05
C LEU A 81 -37.87 -11.78 -0.50
N LEU A 82 -38.00 -10.61 0.14
CA LEU A 82 -39.24 -10.12 0.72
C LEU A 82 -40.08 -9.26 -0.23
N ALA A 83 -39.58 -8.86 -1.40
CA ALA A 83 -40.27 -7.99 -2.33
C ALA A 83 -41.66 -8.53 -2.76
N ASP A 84 -41.78 -9.85 -2.93
CA ASP A 84 -43.00 -10.54 -3.31
C ASP A 84 -43.69 -11.26 -2.13
N ALA A 85 -43.20 -11.03 -0.88
CA ALA A 85 -43.76 -11.70 0.28
C ALA A 85 -45.17 -11.22 0.59
N ARG A 86 -46.10 -12.19 0.83
CA ARG A 86 -47.45 -11.91 1.25
C ARG A 86 -47.63 -12.23 2.72
N GLY A 87 -48.27 -11.35 3.47
CA GLY A 87 -48.48 -11.55 4.92
C GLY A 87 -47.62 -10.65 5.77
N HIS A 88 -47.03 -11.20 6.82
CA HIS A 88 -46.20 -10.47 7.79
C HIS A 88 -44.74 -10.88 7.63
N PRO A 89 -43.96 -10.12 6.83
CA PRO A 89 -42.56 -10.44 6.63
C PRO A 89 -41.76 -10.29 7.96
N GLU A 90 -40.89 -11.25 8.24
CA GLU A 90 -40.00 -11.25 9.39
C GLU A 90 -38.57 -11.58 8.94
N VAL A 91 -37.60 -10.87 9.51
CA VAL A 91 -36.16 -11.13 9.34
C VAL A 91 -35.55 -11.44 10.70
N VAL A 92 -34.97 -12.63 10.83
CA VAL A 92 -34.17 -13.02 11.99
C VAL A 92 -32.70 -12.83 11.63
N LEU A 93 -32.07 -11.78 12.17
CA LEU A 93 -30.64 -11.50 11.99
C LEU A 93 -29.84 -12.14 13.13
N ILE A 94 -28.94 -13.07 12.77
CA ILE A 94 -28.09 -13.79 13.73
C ILE A 94 -26.65 -13.41 13.42
N SER A 95 -26.02 -12.60 14.29
CA SER A 95 -24.67 -12.04 14.08
C SER A 95 -24.07 -11.62 15.42
N ASP A 96 -22.74 -11.47 15.47
CA ASP A 96 -22.06 -10.82 16.58
C ASP A 96 -22.02 -9.28 16.43
N LEU A 97 -22.59 -8.75 15.35
CA LEU A 97 -22.76 -7.32 15.10
C LEU A 97 -21.45 -6.53 15.23
N GLN A 98 -20.35 -7.02 14.68
CA GLN A 98 -19.08 -6.29 14.75
C GLN A 98 -19.25 -4.81 14.38
N ARG A 99 -18.48 -3.93 15.02
CA ARG A 99 -18.52 -2.49 14.80
C ARG A 99 -18.27 -2.09 13.34
N GLY A 100 -17.43 -2.83 12.63
CA GLY A 100 -17.14 -2.67 11.21
C GLY A 100 -18.23 -3.17 10.26
N ALA A 101 -19.27 -3.85 10.76
CA ALA A 101 -20.29 -4.53 9.95
C ALA A 101 -21.18 -3.57 9.14
N TRP A 102 -21.22 -2.30 9.51
CA TRP A 102 -22.03 -1.28 8.86
C TRP A 102 -21.18 -0.20 8.21
N SER A 103 -21.48 0.09 6.94
CA SER A 103 -20.95 1.26 6.23
C SER A 103 -22.04 2.31 6.07
N ASP A 104 -21.76 3.57 6.40
CA ASP A 104 -22.70 4.69 6.24
C ASP A 104 -23.12 4.94 4.76
N THR A 105 -22.45 4.28 3.81
CA THR A 105 -22.78 4.35 2.38
C THR A 105 -23.78 3.27 1.95
N GLU A 106 -24.13 2.31 2.81
CA GLU A 106 -25.07 1.25 2.50
C GLU A 106 -26.52 1.76 2.66
N ALA A 107 -27.24 1.81 1.52
CA ALA A 107 -28.58 2.38 1.44
C ALA A 107 -29.72 1.34 1.53
N SER A 108 -29.39 0.03 1.52
CA SER A 108 -30.39 -1.05 1.54
C SER A 108 -31.18 -1.08 2.84
N ARG A 109 -32.48 -1.20 2.75
CA ARG A 109 -33.41 -1.20 3.89
C ARG A 109 -34.48 -2.27 3.68
N LEU A 110 -34.97 -2.80 4.77
CA LEU A 110 -36.05 -3.76 4.71
C LEU A 110 -37.39 -3.10 4.32
N PRO A 111 -38.29 -3.83 3.63
CA PRO A 111 -39.63 -3.33 3.29
C PRO A 111 -40.38 -2.85 4.53
N ALA A 112 -41.22 -1.82 4.35
CA ALA A 112 -42.05 -1.29 5.43
C ALA A 112 -42.95 -2.38 6.04
N GLY A 113 -43.05 -2.44 7.36
CA GLY A 113 -43.81 -3.45 8.08
C GLY A 113 -43.10 -4.78 8.31
N THR A 114 -41.83 -4.91 7.89
CA THR A 114 -41.02 -6.09 8.22
C THR A 114 -40.69 -6.10 9.72
N ARG A 115 -41.00 -7.20 10.41
CA ARG A 115 -40.54 -7.44 11.77
C ARG A 115 -39.06 -7.84 11.73
N ILE A 116 -38.27 -7.29 12.63
CA ILE A 116 -36.87 -7.65 12.75
C ILE A 116 -36.64 -8.25 14.14
N THR A 117 -36.06 -9.43 14.18
CA THR A 117 -35.59 -10.08 15.38
C THR A 117 -34.06 -10.20 15.30
N ILE A 118 -33.34 -9.56 16.23
CA ILE A 118 -31.88 -9.61 16.24
C ILE A 118 -31.41 -10.53 17.35
N THR A 119 -30.77 -11.64 16.97
CA THR A 119 -30.06 -12.53 17.90
C THR A 119 -28.58 -12.13 17.90
N THR A 120 -28.19 -11.33 18.88
CA THR A 120 -26.80 -10.96 19.05
C THR A 120 -25.99 -12.07 19.69
N LEU A 121 -24.85 -12.38 19.09
CA LEU A 121 -23.87 -13.33 19.61
C LEU A 121 -22.65 -12.62 20.21
N ALA A 122 -22.69 -11.30 20.26
CA ALA A 122 -21.73 -10.51 21.00
C ALA A 122 -21.70 -10.96 22.47
N GLY A 123 -20.52 -11.00 23.03
CA GLY A 123 -20.30 -11.40 24.40
C GLY A 123 -19.05 -10.74 24.94
N ASP A 124 -18.73 -11.06 26.18
CA ASP A 124 -17.48 -10.62 26.78
C ASP A 124 -16.29 -11.26 26.05
N VAL A 125 -15.32 -10.44 25.69
CA VAL A 125 -14.08 -10.86 25.02
C VAL A 125 -12.92 -10.56 25.98
N PRO A 126 -12.59 -11.49 26.89
CA PRO A 126 -11.49 -11.29 27.84
C PRO A 126 -10.16 -11.09 27.12
N ARG A 127 -9.89 -11.92 26.09
CA ARG A 127 -8.64 -11.89 25.32
C ARG A 127 -8.90 -12.20 23.87
N ASN A 128 -8.35 -11.37 22.99
CA ASN A 128 -8.18 -11.66 21.57
C ASN A 128 -6.89 -11.03 21.08
N LEU A 129 -5.90 -11.86 20.74
CA LEU A 129 -4.59 -11.48 20.29
C LEU A 129 -4.52 -11.63 18.77
N ALA A 130 -4.15 -10.58 18.09
CA ALA A 130 -3.98 -10.62 16.64
C ALA A 130 -2.58 -10.16 16.22
N VAL A 131 -1.95 -10.85 15.27
CA VAL A 131 -0.76 -10.36 14.59
C VAL A 131 -1.21 -9.37 13.52
N HIS A 132 -1.21 -8.07 13.89
CA HIS A 132 -1.76 -7.01 13.07
C HIS A 132 -0.87 -6.65 11.89
N ASP A 133 0.45 -6.58 12.11
CA ASP A 133 1.41 -6.20 11.09
C ASP A 133 2.74 -6.94 11.25
N VAL A 134 3.37 -7.24 10.12
CA VAL A 134 4.70 -7.85 10.04
C VAL A 134 5.50 -7.11 8.97
N ALA A 135 6.48 -6.34 9.39
CA ALA A 135 7.42 -5.66 8.50
C ALA A 135 8.75 -6.42 8.47
N VAL A 136 9.23 -6.71 7.28
CA VAL A 136 10.50 -7.42 7.07
C VAL A 136 11.48 -6.50 6.34
N GLU A 137 12.60 -6.23 6.98
CA GLU A 137 13.70 -5.44 6.43
C GLU A 137 14.89 -6.34 6.13
N ARG A 138 15.51 -6.17 4.96
CA ARG A 138 16.78 -6.83 4.62
C ARG A 138 17.92 -5.90 5.02
N LEU A 139 18.80 -6.41 5.88
CA LEU A 139 19.96 -5.69 6.38
C LEU A 139 21.23 -6.32 5.79
N PRO A 140 22.07 -5.54 5.08
CA PRO A 140 23.35 -6.05 4.59
C PRO A 140 24.32 -6.23 5.76
N GLU A 141 24.90 -7.42 5.89
CA GLU A 141 25.94 -7.72 6.87
C GLU A 141 27.16 -8.32 6.16
N ARG A 142 28.17 -7.50 5.85
CA ARG A 142 29.37 -7.87 5.10
C ARG A 142 29.05 -8.66 3.81
N ASP A 143 29.23 -10.00 3.81
CA ASP A 143 28.97 -10.87 2.65
C ASP A 143 27.63 -11.62 2.72
N ARG A 144 26.80 -11.35 3.72
CA ARG A 144 25.50 -12.00 3.94
C ARG A 144 24.40 -10.98 4.18
N GLU A 145 23.18 -11.37 3.87
CA GLU A 145 22.01 -10.59 4.24
C GLU A 145 21.38 -11.18 5.50
N ARG A 146 20.87 -10.30 6.36
CA ARG A 146 20.05 -10.65 7.51
C ARG A 146 18.68 -10.02 7.37
N LEU A 147 17.71 -10.60 8.02
CA LEU A 147 16.38 -10.02 8.15
C LEU A 147 16.23 -9.41 9.55
N ALA A 148 15.61 -8.25 9.60
CA ALA A 148 14.98 -7.72 10.78
C ALA A 148 13.47 -7.82 10.60
N VAL A 149 12.79 -8.50 11.52
CA VAL A 149 11.36 -8.73 11.48
C VAL A 149 10.73 -7.96 12.63
N SER A 150 9.92 -6.94 12.30
CA SER A 150 9.14 -6.17 13.26
C SER A 150 7.70 -6.66 13.25
N VAL A 151 7.20 -7.04 14.42
CA VAL A 151 5.88 -7.64 14.60
C VAL A 151 5.07 -6.73 15.51
N ARG A 152 3.84 -6.40 15.10
CA ARG A 152 2.87 -5.70 15.93
C ARG A 152 1.76 -6.66 16.35
N VAL A 153 1.64 -6.91 17.65
CA VAL A 153 0.58 -7.72 18.25
C VAL A 153 -0.43 -6.80 18.91
N VAL A 154 -1.70 -7.00 18.62
CA VAL A 154 -2.82 -6.23 19.17
C VAL A 154 -3.66 -7.15 20.05
N ASN A 155 -4.10 -6.68 21.19
CA ASN A 155 -5.07 -7.33 22.05
C ASN A 155 -6.35 -6.48 22.04
N THR A 156 -7.41 -6.99 21.43
CA THR A 156 -8.71 -6.32 21.38
C THR A 156 -9.60 -6.68 22.60
N GLY A 157 -9.14 -7.63 23.41
CA GLY A 157 -9.82 -8.06 24.62
C GLY A 157 -9.74 -7.07 25.79
N THR A 158 -10.58 -7.32 26.80
CA THR A 158 -10.72 -6.46 28.00
C THR A 158 -9.69 -6.74 29.08
N GLU A 159 -8.97 -7.85 29.00
CA GLU A 159 -7.90 -8.23 29.93
C GLU A 159 -6.53 -8.11 29.30
N ALA A 160 -5.53 -7.74 30.09
CA ALA A 160 -4.14 -7.73 29.65
C ALA A 160 -3.64 -9.17 29.43
N ALA A 161 -2.81 -9.36 28.42
CA ALA A 161 -2.16 -10.63 28.12
C ALA A 161 -0.67 -10.56 28.46
N PRO A 162 -0.24 -11.06 29.64
CA PRO A 162 1.18 -11.07 30.01
C PRO A 162 1.92 -12.21 29.34
N ARG A 163 3.20 -11.99 29.06
CA ARG A 163 4.15 -12.98 28.54
C ARG A 163 3.65 -13.72 27.30
N VAL A 164 3.05 -12.99 26.37
CA VAL A 164 2.61 -13.54 25.08
C VAL A 164 3.84 -14.00 24.28
N PRO A 165 3.95 -15.29 23.93
CA PRO A 165 5.03 -15.76 23.08
C PRO A 165 4.79 -15.28 21.64
N VAL A 166 5.80 -14.66 21.04
CA VAL A 166 5.81 -14.30 19.63
C VAL A 166 6.92 -15.11 18.95
N ARG A 167 6.55 -15.88 17.92
CA ARG A 167 7.46 -16.80 17.22
C ARG A 167 7.56 -16.43 15.75
N VAL A 168 8.76 -16.53 15.20
CA VAL A 168 9.05 -16.32 13.78
C VAL A 168 9.55 -17.64 13.20
N GLU A 169 8.84 -18.13 12.21
CA GLU A 169 9.13 -19.36 11.48
C GLU A 169 9.50 -19.04 10.02
N LEU A 170 10.47 -19.74 9.47
CA LEU A 170 10.82 -19.68 8.05
C LEU A 170 10.69 -21.08 7.46
N ASP A 171 9.86 -21.24 6.44
CA ASP A 171 9.53 -22.53 5.80
C ASP A 171 9.14 -23.62 6.81
N GLY A 172 8.43 -23.24 7.88
CA GLY A 172 7.96 -24.14 8.94
C GLY A 172 9.00 -24.43 10.04
N THR A 173 10.19 -23.83 9.97
CA THR A 173 11.21 -23.94 11.01
C THR A 173 11.22 -22.68 11.88
N GLU A 174 11.03 -22.84 13.20
CA GLU A 174 11.14 -21.74 14.16
C GLU A 174 12.58 -21.22 14.22
N LEU A 175 12.78 -19.94 13.93
CA LEU A 175 14.09 -19.28 13.92
C LEU A 175 14.31 -18.41 15.15
N ALA A 176 13.25 -17.82 15.69
CA ALA A 176 13.32 -16.91 16.82
C ALA A 176 12.01 -16.90 17.61
N SER A 177 12.12 -16.71 18.92
CA SER A 177 10.98 -16.54 19.82
C SER A 177 11.31 -15.52 20.89
N GLN A 178 10.34 -14.66 21.21
CA GLN A 178 10.40 -13.69 22.28
C GLN A 178 9.03 -13.61 22.98
N THR A 179 9.01 -13.15 24.22
CA THR A 179 7.75 -12.89 24.94
C THR A 179 7.55 -11.39 25.12
N THR A 180 6.30 -10.96 25.05
CA THR A 180 5.91 -9.56 25.29
C THR A 180 4.62 -9.48 26.09
N ASP A 181 4.44 -8.41 26.83
CA ASP A 181 3.18 -8.12 27.52
C ASP A 181 2.32 -7.24 26.60
N VAL A 182 1.09 -7.65 26.36
CA VAL A 182 0.14 -6.90 25.53
C VAL A 182 -0.99 -6.38 26.43
N PRO A 183 -1.11 -5.04 26.60
CA PRO A 183 -2.14 -4.47 27.46
C PRO A 183 -3.55 -4.74 26.92
N ALA A 184 -4.55 -4.69 27.80
CA ALA A 184 -5.96 -4.75 27.41
C ALA A 184 -6.29 -3.62 26.42
N ARG A 185 -7.00 -3.94 25.34
CA ARG A 185 -7.36 -2.99 24.26
C ARG A 185 -6.17 -2.18 23.76
N GLY A 186 -5.00 -2.83 23.70
CA GLY A 186 -3.74 -2.20 23.36
C GLY A 186 -2.89 -3.02 22.42
N ALA A 187 -1.66 -2.58 22.21
CA ALA A 187 -0.72 -3.23 21.31
C ALA A 187 0.69 -3.26 21.89
N ALA A 188 1.47 -4.24 21.46
CA ALA A 188 2.90 -4.33 21.70
C ALA A 188 3.64 -4.57 20.38
N SER A 189 4.89 -4.13 20.31
CA SER A 189 5.75 -4.39 19.16
C SER A 189 6.97 -5.17 19.61
N VAL A 190 7.32 -6.19 18.83
CA VAL A 190 8.50 -7.03 19.04
C VAL A 190 9.36 -6.96 17.80
N ARG A 191 10.68 -6.85 17.96
CA ARG A 191 11.65 -6.85 16.87
C ARG A 191 12.61 -8.02 17.02
N PHE A 192 12.78 -8.76 15.94
CA PHE A 192 13.73 -9.84 15.81
C PHE A 192 14.81 -9.42 14.82
N ASP A 193 16.04 -9.26 15.29
CA ASP A 193 17.17 -8.91 14.46
C ASP A 193 18.06 -10.13 14.19
N GLY A 194 18.81 -10.09 13.08
CA GLY A 194 19.81 -11.09 12.78
C GLY A 194 19.30 -12.43 12.26
N ILE A 195 18.04 -12.52 11.83
CA ILE A 195 17.50 -13.73 11.19
C ILE A 195 18.22 -13.95 9.85
N PRO A 196 18.72 -15.15 9.53
CA PRO A 196 19.35 -15.42 8.24
C PRO A 196 18.40 -15.13 7.08
N ALA A 197 18.82 -14.30 6.12
CA ALA A 197 18.02 -14.07 4.93
C ALA A 197 18.05 -15.32 4.02
N PRO A 198 16.90 -15.76 3.49
CA PRO A 198 16.85 -16.89 2.55
C PRO A 198 17.51 -16.51 1.23
N THR A 199 18.22 -17.46 0.62
CA THR A 199 18.84 -17.31 -0.70
C THR A 199 17.83 -17.48 -1.85
N GLY A 200 16.69 -18.08 -1.57
CA GLY A 200 15.57 -18.31 -2.48
C GLY A 200 14.27 -17.67 -2.01
N ALA A 201 13.18 -18.01 -2.69
CA ALA A 201 11.84 -17.70 -2.20
C ALA A 201 11.57 -18.50 -0.91
N ALA A 202 10.96 -17.87 0.08
CA ALA A 202 10.69 -18.49 1.38
C ALA A 202 9.37 -17.97 1.98
N ARG A 203 8.82 -18.70 2.94
CA ARG A 203 7.56 -18.42 3.61
C ARG A 203 7.85 -18.08 5.07
N LEU A 204 7.60 -16.83 5.45
CA LEU A 204 7.78 -16.36 6.82
C LEU A 204 6.44 -16.33 7.52
N THR A 205 6.28 -17.13 8.58
CA THR A 205 5.09 -17.18 9.41
C THR A 205 5.41 -16.59 10.78
N VAL A 206 4.55 -15.70 11.25
CA VAL A 206 4.61 -15.14 12.60
C VAL A 206 3.39 -15.60 13.37
N ARG A 207 3.61 -16.10 14.61
CA ARG A 207 2.55 -16.52 15.51
C ARG A 207 2.67 -15.80 16.85
N ALA A 208 1.54 -15.38 17.43
CA ALA A 208 1.52 -14.69 18.72
C ALA A 208 0.43 -15.24 19.64
N GLY A 209 0.85 -15.86 20.73
CA GLY A 209 -0.06 -16.38 21.75
C GLY A 209 -1.00 -17.49 21.27
N ASP A 210 -2.00 -17.78 22.11
CA ASP A 210 -3.12 -18.68 21.82
C ASP A 210 -4.37 -18.09 22.49
N ASP A 211 -5.49 -18.06 21.77
CA ASP A 211 -6.79 -17.59 22.26
C ASP A 211 -7.95 -18.27 21.51
N PRO A 212 -9.21 -17.94 21.83
CA PRO A 212 -10.38 -18.57 21.21
C PRO A 212 -10.59 -18.30 19.72
N LEU A 213 -9.77 -17.41 19.09
CA LEU A 213 -9.83 -17.10 17.65
C LEU A 213 -8.46 -17.30 16.97
N PRO A 214 -7.96 -18.54 16.85
CA PRO A 214 -6.56 -18.82 16.50
C PRO A 214 -6.15 -18.35 15.09
N GLY A 215 -7.09 -17.99 14.23
CA GLY A 215 -6.80 -17.62 12.85
C GLY A 215 -6.10 -16.26 12.71
N ASP A 216 -6.35 -15.30 13.60
CA ASP A 216 -5.70 -13.98 13.60
C ASP A 216 -4.43 -13.92 14.47
N ASN A 217 -4.16 -14.98 15.25
CA ASN A 217 -2.89 -15.15 15.96
C ASN A 217 -1.71 -15.43 15.00
N VAL A 218 -1.97 -15.58 13.71
CA VAL A 218 -0.99 -15.95 12.70
C VAL A 218 -1.00 -14.94 11.56
N ARG A 219 0.19 -14.54 11.12
CA ARG A 219 0.36 -13.72 9.92
C ARG A 219 1.44 -14.27 9.01
N TYR A 220 1.16 -14.21 7.73
CA TYR A 220 1.99 -14.80 6.67
C TYR A 220 2.68 -13.70 5.88
N ALA A 221 3.95 -13.92 5.52
CA ALA A 221 4.69 -13.07 4.60
C ALA A 221 5.49 -13.95 3.62
N ALA A 222 5.35 -13.70 2.34
CA ALA A 222 6.14 -14.37 1.33
C ALA A 222 7.39 -13.53 1.04
N LEU A 223 8.55 -14.16 1.10
CA LEU A 223 9.84 -13.55 0.84
C LEU A 223 10.37 -14.01 -0.50
N GLN A 224 10.91 -13.08 -1.26
CA GLN A 224 11.69 -13.41 -2.46
C GLN A 224 13.17 -13.10 -2.25
N PRO A 225 14.08 -13.72 -3.05
CA PRO A 225 15.48 -13.29 -3.08
C PRO A 225 15.55 -11.78 -3.32
N GLY A 226 16.44 -11.09 -2.66
CA GLY A 226 16.64 -9.67 -2.87
C GLY A 226 16.89 -9.36 -4.35
N SER A 227 16.06 -8.52 -4.93
CA SER A 227 16.25 -8.07 -6.31
C SER A 227 17.48 -7.18 -6.39
N THR A 228 18.36 -7.44 -7.35
CA THR A 228 19.51 -6.57 -7.61
C THR A 228 19.35 -5.89 -8.95
N LEU A 229 19.30 -4.55 -8.94
CA LEU A 229 19.30 -3.74 -10.14
C LEU A 229 20.74 -3.33 -10.50
N ARG A 230 21.19 -3.72 -11.68
CA ARG A 230 22.51 -3.37 -12.21
C ARG A 230 22.45 -2.02 -12.91
N ILE A 231 23.23 -1.08 -12.39
CA ILE A 231 23.24 0.31 -12.85
C ILE A 231 24.65 0.65 -13.36
N THR A 232 24.76 1.21 -14.57
CA THR A 232 26.01 1.76 -15.06
C THR A 232 25.96 3.29 -14.99
N VAL A 233 26.83 3.87 -14.17
CA VAL A 233 27.00 5.33 -14.08
C VAL A 233 28.15 5.73 -14.99
N LEU A 234 27.89 6.65 -15.90
CA LEU A 234 28.80 7.07 -16.97
C LEU A 234 29.29 8.50 -16.73
N SER A 235 30.56 8.63 -16.42
CA SER A 235 31.21 9.93 -16.17
C SER A 235 32.71 9.84 -16.44
N ASP A 236 33.28 10.85 -17.09
CA ASP A 236 34.73 10.98 -17.26
C ASP A 236 35.40 11.53 -15.98
N ASN A 237 34.61 12.01 -15.03
CA ASN A 237 35.10 12.50 -13.75
C ASN A 237 34.54 11.66 -12.59
N ALA A 238 35.42 10.89 -11.95
CA ALA A 238 35.04 10.01 -10.84
C ALA A 238 34.51 10.77 -9.61
N ALA A 239 34.95 12.01 -9.37
CA ALA A 239 34.46 12.83 -8.26
C ALA A 239 32.99 13.21 -8.47
N ARG A 240 32.58 13.55 -9.69
CA ARG A 240 31.18 13.83 -10.02
C ARG A 240 30.26 12.61 -9.86
N ALA A 241 30.79 11.41 -10.13
CA ALA A 241 30.04 10.16 -9.95
C ALA A 241 29.88 9.76 -8.48
N LEU A 242 30.64 10.38 -7.54
CA LEU A 242 30.70 9.97 -6.15
C LEU A 242 29.33 9.98 -5.47
N PHE A 243 28.60 11.08 -5.57
CA PHE A 243 27.30 11.24 -4.91
C PHE A 243 26.26 10.25 -5.43
N VAL A 244 26.17 10.13 -6.76
CA VAL A 244 25.25 9.16 -7.41
C VAL A 244 25.62 7.73 -7.03
N ARG A 245 26.89 7.37 -7.08
CA ARG A 245 27.37 6.04 -6.68
C ARG A 245 27.04 5.76 -5.20
N ARG A 246 27.37 6.68 -4.31
CA ARG A 246 27.13 6.50 -2.87
C ARG A 246 25.65 6.41 -2.53
N ALA A 247 24.82 7.24 -3.15
CA ALA A 247 23.38 7.15 -2.96
C ALA A 247 22.82 5.80 -3.45
N LEU A 248 23.35 5.23 -4.54
CA LEU A 248 22.95 3.93 -5.06
C LEU A 248 23.57 2.74 -4.32
N GLU A 249 24.63 2.93 -3.53
CA GLU A 249 25.19 1.88 -2.66
C GLU A 249 24.34 1.67 -1.38
N ILE A 250 23.44 2.60 -1.07
CA ILE A 250 22.53 2.55 0.07
C ILE A 250 21.20 1.90 -0.38
N GLY A 251 20.62 1.06 0.48
CA GLY A 251 19.34 0.42 0.22
C GLY A 251 19.46 -1.08 -0.04
N SER A 252 18.41 -1.81 0.31
CA SER A 252 18.42 -3.27 0.34
C SER A 252 17.30 -3.90 -0.50
N ASP A 253 16.26 -3.16 -0.87
CA ASP A 253 15.14 -3.71 -1.65
C ASP A 253 14.53 -2.67 -2.63
N PRO A 254 14.84 -2.78 -3.91
CA PRO A 254 15.86 -3.63 -4.52
C PRO A 254 17.27 -3.14 -4.15
N ARG A 255 18.22 -4.05 -4.06
CA ARG A 255 19.63 -3.69 -3.96
C ARG A 255 20.09 -3.07 -5.27
N PHE A 256 20.74 -1.92 -5.22
CA PHE A 256 21.38 -1.35 -6.40
C PHE A 256 22.85 -1.78 -6.48
N SER A 257 23.29 -2.15 -7.68
CA SER A 257 24.69 -2.50 -7.96
C SER A 257 25.27 -1.50 -8.97
N PRO A 258 25.73 -0.31 -8.50
CA PRO A 258 26.28 0.71 -9.37
C PRO A 258 27.70 0.36 -9.80
N ARG A 259 27.98 0.53 -11.11
CA ARG A 259 29.32 0.46 -11.71
C ARG A 259 29.61 1.76 -12.40
N VAL A 260 30.74 2.40 -12.07
CA VAL A 260 31.17 3.63 -12.73
C VAL A 260 32.07 3.28 -13.91
N ARG A 261 31.81 3.90 -15.06
CA ARG A 261 32.59 3.76 -16.29
C ARG A 261 32.86 5.15 -16.92
N PRO A 262 34.00 5.32 -17.61
CA PRO A 262 34.24 6.56 -18.36
C PRO A 262 33.21 6.74 -19.47
N ALA A 263 32.60 7.93 -19.54
CA ALA A 263 31.58 8.24 -20.54
C ALA A 263 32.17 8.33 -21.96
N SER A 264 33.42 8.80 -22.10
CA SER A 264 34.14 8.94 -23.36
C SER A 264 34.50 7.59 -23.99
N ALA A 265 34.71 6.55 -23.19
CA ALA A 265 35.03 5.20 -23.65
C ALA A 265 33.81 4.26 -23.65
N ALA A 266 32.62 4.75 -23.31
CA ALA A 266 31.44 3.92 -23.19
C ALA A 266 31.03 3.27 -24.51
N GLY A 267 30.73 1.99 -24.44
CA GLY A 267 30.28 1.19 -25.58
C GLY A 267 29.30 0.10 -25.20
N ALA A 268 28.96 -0.77 -26.16
CA ALA A 268 27.97 -1.83 -25.98
C ALA A 268 28.30 -2.78 -24.81
N ALA A 269 29.59 -3.06 -24.59
CA ALA A 269 30.03 -3.98 -23.51
C ALA A 269 29.73 -3.43 -22.12
N ASP A 270 29.82 -2.09 -21.91
CA ASP A 270 29.60 -1.46 -20.61
C ASP A 270 28.12 -1.47 -20.21
N LEU A 271 27.21 -1.47 -21.18
CA LEU A 271 25.76 -1.44 -20.98
C LEU A 271 25.08 -2.81 -21.18
N LYS A 272 25.81 -3.85 -21.61
CA LYS A 272 25.23 -5.16 -21.93
C LYS A 272 24.36 -5.72 -20.80
N ASP A 273 24.85 -5.67 -19.57
CA ASP A 273 24.19 -6.24 -18.40
C ASP A 273 23.46 -5.19 -17.55
N ALA A 274 23.53 -3.91 -17.95
CA ALA A 274 22.85 -2.83 -17.24
C ALA A 274 21.34 -2.88 -17.47
N GLN A 275 20.58 -2.65 -16.41
CA GLN A 275 19.14 -2.39 -16.47
C GLN A 275 18.87 -0.90 -16.54
N VAL A 276 19.75 -0.09 -15.95
CA VAL A 276 19.67 1.38 -16.02
C VAL A 276 21.07 1.94 -16.31
N ALA A 277 21.13 2.89 -17.22
CA ALA A 277 22.32 3.73 -17.45
C ALA A 277 22.07 5.15 -16.97
N VAL A 278 23.02 5.72 -16.24
CA VAL A 278 22.99 7.10 -15.76
C VAL A 278 24.16 7.85 -16.36
N PHE A 279 23.90 8.71 -17.34
CA PHE A 279 24.89 9.60 -17.91
C PHE A 279 24.89 10.92 -17.13
N LEU A 280 26.01 11.26 -16.49
CA LEU A 280 26.16 12.54 -15.80
C LEU A 280 26.44 13.72 -16.73
N GLU A 281 26.70 13.42 -18.00
CA GLU A 281 26.76 14.35 -19.12
C GLU A 281 26.20 13.65 -20.38
N PRO A 282 25.64 14.36 -21.34
CA PRO A 282 25.12 13.76 -22.56
C PRO A 282 26.18 12.91 -23.29
N PRO A 283 25.80 11.72 -23.84
CA PRO A 283 26.75 10.85 -24.53
C PRO A 283 27.38 11.50 -25.73
N ALA A 284 28.71 11.74 -25.67
CA ALA A 284 29.45 12.49 -26.69
C ALA A 284 29.79 11.64 -27.91
N THR A 285 30.13 10.35 -27.74
CA THR A 285 30.59 9.47 -28.82
C THR A 285 29.42 8.74 -29.51
N ALA A 286 29.61 8.41 -30.79
CA ALA A 286 28.63 7.62 -31.53
C ALA A 286 28.42 6.24 -30.89
N ALA A 287 29.51 5.61 -30.38
CA ALA A 287 29.45 4.33 -29.69
C ALA A 287 28.59 4.38 -28.40
N ALA A 288 28.77 5.45 -27.56
CA ALA A 288 27.97 5.64 -26.36
C ALA A 288 26.47 5.86 -26.67
N ARG A 289 26.17 6.65 -27.71
CA ARG A 289 24.79 6.86 -28.17
C ARG A 289 24.15 5.55 -28.67
N GLN A 290 24.86 4.79 -29.49
CA GLN A 290 24.39 3.52 -29.99
C GLN A 290 24.15 2.52 -28.85
N ALA A 291 25.06 2.43 -27.85
CA ALA A 291 24.92 1.58 -26.70
C ALA A 291 23.71 1.98 -25.83
N ALA A 292 23.47 3.28 -25.63
CA ALA A 292 22.32 3.81 -24.91
C ALA A 292 20.99 3.49 -25.63
N ARG A 293 20.94 3.65 -26.96
CA ARG A 293 19.77 3.25 -27.77
C ARG A 293 19.47 1.76 -27.63
N ALA A 294 20.48 0.91 -27.79
CA ALA A 294 20.34 -0.53 -27.65
C ALA A 294 19.88 -0.94 -26.24
N LEU A 295 20.25 -0.19 -25.18
CA LEU A 295 19.74 -0.37 -23.83
C LEU A 295 18.23 -0.10 -23.78
N VAL A 296 17.78 1.04 -24.31
CA VAL A 296 16.36 1.42 -24.33
C VAL A 296 15.54 0.45 -25.19
N GLU A 297 16.04 0.04 -26.35
CA GLU A 297 15.37 -0.90 -27.26
C GLU A 297 15.10 -2.27 -26.64
N ARG A 298 15.97 -2.74 -25.72
CA ARG A 298 15.76 -3.98 -24.98
C ARG A 298 14.98 -3.81 -23.67
N GLY A 299 14.39 -2.62 -23.43
CA GLY A 299 13.56 -2.35 -22.27
C GLY A 299 14.29 -1.75 -21.06
N GLY A 300 15.58 -1.43 -21.18
CA GLY A 300 16.34 -0.79 -20.11
C GLY A 300 16.06 0.69 -19.96
N GLY A 301 16.41 1.26 -18.79
CA GLY A 301 16.19 2.66 -18.46
C GLY A 301 17.40 3.55 -18.71
N LEU A 302 17.15 4.80 -19.06
CA LEU A 302 18.18 5.78 -19.35
C LEU A 302 17.89 7.09 -18.61
N LEU A 303 18.83 7.53 -17.75
CA LEU A 303 18.85 8.88 -17.19
C LEU A 303 20.01 9.66 -17.82
N ILE A 304 19.73 10.82 -18.37
CA ILE A 304 20.76 11.71 -18.87
C ILE A 304 20.66 13.05 -18.14
N ALA A 305 21.72 13.44 -17.44
CA ALA A 305 21.83 14.76 -16.83
C ALA A 305 22.50 15.75 -17.78
N ALA A 306 22.09 17.01 -17.70
CA ALA A 306 22.78 18.09 -18.40
C ALA A 306 24.13 18.31 -17.71
N GLY A 307 25.19 18.20 -18.45
CA GLY A 307 26.54 18.44 -17.97
C GLY A 307 27.09 19.79 -18.38
N SER A 308 28.32 20.07 -17.90
CA SER A 308 29.05 21.28 -18.24
C SER A 308 29.59 21.30 -19.70
N ARG A 309 29.66 20.13 -20.33
CA ARG A 309 30.05 20.09 -21.76
C ARG A 309 29.00 20.83 -22.59
N GLU A 310 29.42 21.91 -23.22
CA GLU A 310 28.74 22.39 -24.40
C GLU A 310 28.78 21.25 -25.43
N THR A 311 27.65 20.58 -25.64
CA THR A 311 27.53 19.75 -26.84
C THR A 311 27.74 20.69 -27.99
N ALA A 312 28.90 20.57 -28.67
CA ALA A 312 29.25 21.38 -29.81
C ALA A 312 28.04 21.48 -30.71
N ALA A 313 27.66 22.70 -31.06
CA ALA A 313 26.51 23.00 -31.89
C ALA A 313 26.67 22.28 -33.22
N GLY A 314 26.22 21.05 -33.36
CA GLY A 314 26.37 20.24 -34.57
C GLY A 314 26.38 18.72 -34.35
N ALA A 315 26.67 18.22 -33.14
CA ALA A 315 26.93 16.78 -32.93
C ALA A 315 25.70 15.94 -32.56
N VAL A 316 24.51 16.50 -32.49
CA VAL A 316 23.33 15.71 -32.22
C VAL A 316 22.45 15.68 -33.46
N SER A 317 22.52 14.57 -34.17
CA SER A 317 21.61 14.22 -35.27
C SER A 317 20.17 14.52 -34.85
N GLY A 318 19.49 15.32 -35.67
CA GLY A 318 18.10 15.72 -35.39
C GLY A 318 17.07 14.64 -35.68
N ASP A 319 17.42 13.36 -35.45
CA ASP A 319 16.46 12.26 -35.56
C ASP A 319 15.46 12.36 -34.42
N PRO A 320 14.19 12.64 -34.72
CA PRO A 320 13.13 12.70 -33.69
C PRO A 320 12.95 11.42 -32.90
N GLY A 321 13.41 10.29 -33.43
CA GLY A 321 13.33 8.97 -32.78
C GLY A 321 14.50 8.62 -31.86
N ASP A 322 15.55 9.47 -31.79
CA ASP A 322 16.71 9.19 -30.95
C ASP A 322 16.47 9.57 -29.48
N PRO A 323 16.33 8.58 -28.56
CA PRO A 323 16.12 8.85 -27.13
C PRO A 323 17.34 9.53 -26.48
N THR A 324 18.51 9.46 -27.11
CA THR A 324 19.75 10.09 -26.64
C THR A 324 19.91 11.54 -27.14
N ALA A 325 19.05 11.97 -28.08
CA ALA A 325 19.01 13.34 -28.55
C ALA A 325 18.20 14.20 -27.55
N GLY A 326 18.89 14.74 -26.57
CA GLY A 326 18.29 15.55 -25.52
C GLY A 326 17.81 16.93 -25.97
N PRO A 327 17.07 17.56 -25.09
CA PRO A 327 16.63 18.92 -25.30
C PRO A 327 17.83 19.86 -25.31
N ARG A 328 17.81 20.81 -26.24
CA ARG A 328 18.85 21.83 -26.39
C ARG A 328 18.40 23.15 -25.77
N GLY A 329 19.32 23.86 -25.18
CA GLY A 329 19.04 25.20 -24.68
C GLY A 329 20.24 25.86 -24.03
N PRO A 330 20.22 27.19 -23.91
CA PRO A 330 21.29 27.93 -23.28
C PRO A 330 21.39 27.57 -21.78
N LEU A 331 22.60 27.72 -21.23
CA LEU A 331 22.82 27.64 -19.79
C LEU A 331 22.19 28.85 -19.11
N VAL A 332 21.44 28.63 -18.08
CA VAL A 332 20.90 29.64 -17.18
C VAL A 332 21.68 29.59 -15.88
N GLU A 333 22.15 30.74 -15.42
CA GLU A 333 22.82 30.92 -14.13
C GLU A 333 21.95 31.75 -13.21
N ARG A 334 21.71 31.23 -12.01
CA ARG A 334 20.90 31.86 -10.95
C ARG A 334 21.67 32.10 -9.66
N LEU A 335 22.94 32.44 -9.80
CA LEU A 335 23.81 32.71 -8.64
C LEU A 335 23.40 33.98 -7.89
N ALA A 336 22.88 34.98 -8.59
CA ALA A 336 22.43 36.25 -8.01
C ALA A 336 21.18 36.10 -7.12
N ASP A 337 20.32 35.11 -7.43
CA ASP A 337 19.04 34.87 -6.77
C ASP A 337 19.13 33.79 -5.69
N ASN A 338 20.33 33.44 -5.24
CA ASN A 338 20.58 32.34 -4.30
C ASN A 338 20.06 30.97 -4.81
N GLY A 339 20.07 30.76 -6.11
CA GLY A 339 19.63 29.54 -6.80
C GLY A 339 18.12 29.42 -6.97
N GLY A 340 17.71 28.71 -8.03
CA GLY A 340 16.33 28.28 -8.24
C GLY A 340 15.94 27.11 -7.33
N ARG A 341 14.65 26.82 -7.24
CA ARG A 341 14.11 25.67 -6.52
C ARG A 341 13.31 24.77 -7.45
N LEU A 342 13.09 23.53 -7.05
CA LEU A 342 12.09 22.70 -7.71
C LEU A 342 10.71 23.20 -7.27
N GLY A 343 9.95 23.78 -8.21
CA GLY A 343 8.70 24.50 -7.91
C GLY A 343 7.44 23.68 -8.14
N ALA A 344 7.43 22.84 -9.19
CA ALA A 344 6.23 22.10 -9.57
C ALA A 344 6.57 20.68 -10.05
N PRO A 345 6.78 19.72 -9.14
CA PRO A 345 6.84 18.30 -9.47
C PRO A 345 5.44 17.76 -9.76
N ASP A 346 5.33 16.87 -10.72
CA ASP A 346 4.12 16.10 -10.96
C ASP A 346 4.03 14.96 -9.94
N TYR A 347 3.20 15.12 -8.93
CA TYR A 347 3.01 14.13 -7.86
C TYR A 347 2.21 12.88 -8.30
N ASP A 348 1.60 12.88 -9.48
CA ASP A 348 0.96 11.69 -10.05
C ASP A 348 2.00 10.81 -10.77
N HIS A 349 3.13 11.38 -11.16
CA HIS A 349 4.23 10.62 -11.72
C HIS A 349 4.92 9.73 -10.68
N PRO A 350 5.26 8.43 -10.99
CA PRO A 350 5.84 7.49 -10.04
C PRO A 350 7.13 7.95 -9.34
N VAL A 351 7.92 8.81 -9.98
CA VAL A 351 9.14 9.40 -9.40
C VAL A 351 8.82 10.30 -8.21
N PHE A 352 7.72 11.07 -8.28
CA PHE A 352 7.37 12.06 -7.26
C PHE A 352 6.23 11.65 -6.34
N HIS A 353 5.50 10.60 -6.66
CA HIS A 353 4.34 10.15 -5.88
C HIS A 353 4.60 10.01 -4.36
N VAL A 354 5.78 9.50 -3.98
CA VAL A 354 6.14 9.34 -2.56
C VAL A 354 6.24 10.68 -1.81
N PHE A 355 6.57 11.76 -2.52
CA PHE A 355 6.76 13.10 -1.94
C PHE A 355 5.45 13.87 -1.75
N ARG A 356 4.28 13.29 -2.10
CA ARG A 356 2.96 13.87 -1.84
C ARG A 356 2.62 13.89 -0.35
N THR A 357 3.14 12.93 0.43
CA THR A 357 2.80 12.82 1.85
C THR A 357 3.66 13.75 2.69
N PRO A 358 3.10 14.42 3.72
CA PRO A 358 3.87 15.20 4.67
C PRO A 358 5.00 14.37 5.30
N ARG A 359 6.18 14.95 5.47
CA ARG A 359 7.39 14.32 6.02
C ARG A 359 8.12 13.33 5.11
N SER A 360 7.73 13.19 3.84
CA SER A 360 8.42 12.30 2.88
C SER A 360 9.68 12.92 2.26
N GLY A 361 10.03 14.13 2.61
CA GLY A 361 11.17 14.91 2.13
C GLY A 361 10.74 16.20 1.41
N ASP A 362 11.53 17.25 1.58
CA ASP A 362 11.28 18.55 0.97
C ASP A 362 12.17 18.73 -0.28
N LEU A 363 11.57 18.54 -1.46
CA LEU A 363 12.23 18.76 -2.74
C LEU A 363 12.59 20.24 -2.98
N SER A 364 11.88 21.18 -2.35
CA SER A 364 12.11 22.61 -2.47
C SER A 364 13.31 23.12 -1.66
N ALA A 365 13.86 22.28 -0.80
CA ALA A 365 15.08 22.61 -0.03
C ALA A 365 16.32 22.75 -0.94
N ALA A 366 16.37 21.96 -2.01
CA ALA A 366 17.48 21.98 -2.95
C ALA A 366 17.57 23.27 -3.75
N ARG A 367 18.79 23.78 -3.95
CA ARG A 367 19.12 24.96 -4.73
C ARG A 367 19.79 24.58 -6.02
N PHE A 368 19.31 25.19 -7.11
CA PHE A 368 19.83 24.98 -8.46
C PHE A 368 20.45 26.28 -8.97
N PHE A 369 21.76 26.32 -9.01
CA PHE A 369 22.50 27.51 -9.43
C PHE A 369 22.67 27.58 -10.94
N ARG A 370 22.60 26.41 -11.61
CA ARG A 370 22.71 26.28 -13.07
C ARG A 370 21.79 25.18 -13.60
N TYR A 371 21.17 25.43 -14.74
CA TYR A 371 20.42 24.44 -15.52
C TYR A 371 20.30 24.86 -16.98
N ARG A 372 19.91 23.90 -17.82
CA ARG A 372 19.64 24.19 -19.24
C ARG A 372 18.21 24.70 -19.42
N ARG A 373 18.06 25.86 -20.07
CA ARG A 373 16.76 26.36 -20.49
C ARG A 373 16.29 25.56 -21.68
N VAL A 374 15.25 24.77 -21.52
CA VAL A 374 14.77 23.82 -22.50
C VAL A 374 13.34 24.17 -22.90
N ASP A 375 13.10 24.22 -24.22
CA ASP A 375 11.73 24.17 -24.74
C ASP A 375 11.37 22.68 -24.93
N PRO A 376 10.39 22.15 -24.19
CA PRO A 376 10.03 20.75 -24.28
C PRO A 376 9.42 20.37 -25.62
N ALA A 377 8.91 21.36 -26.38
CA ALA A 377 8.11 21.13 -27.59
C ALA A 377 7.10 19.97 -27.37
N ASN A 378 6.49 19.42 -28.41
CA ASN A 378 5.60 18.26 -28.29
C ASN A 378 6.33 16.91 -28.14
N ARG A 379 7.63 16.94 -27.87
CA ARG A 379 8.52 15.79 -27.89
C ARG A 379 8.79 15.21 -26.51
N PHE A 380 8.59 16.00 -25.46
CA PHE A 380 8.87 15.61 -24.06
C PHE A 380 7.67 15.88 -23.16
N SER A 381 7.38 14.95 -22.27
CA SER A 381 6.50 15.19 -21.15
C SER A 381 7.28 15.86 -20.00
N VAL A 382 6.76 16.96 -19.48
CA VAL A 382 7.41 17.66 -18.37
C VAL A 382 6.96 17.05 -17.06
N VAL A 383 7.88 16.39 -16.35
CA VAL A 383 7.62 15.70 -15.08
C VAL A 383 7.88 16.61 -13.87
N ALA A 384 8.77 17.59 -14.00
CA ALA A 384 8.98 18.60 -12.97
C ALA A 384 9.47 19.92 -13.59
N ARG A 385 9.16 21.04 -12.91
CA ARG A 385 9.61 22.40 -13.28
C ARG A 385 10.36 23.05 -12.13
N PHE A 386 11.25 23.96 -12.49
CA PHE A 386 11.79 24.91 -11.52
C PHE A 386 10.77 26.00 -11.18
N ASP A 387 11.09 26.81 -10.19
CA ASP A 387 10.25 27.92 -9.68
C ASP A 387 10.04 29.05 -10.72
N ASP A 388 10.89 29.14 -11.74
CA ASP A 388 10.73 30.04 -12.87
C ASP A 388 9.92 29.44 -14.04
N GLY A 389 9.36 28.24 -13.85
CA GLY A 389 8.57 27.52 -14.85
C GLY A 389 9.37 26.72 -15.88
N MET A 390 10.71 26.79 -15.87
CA MET A 390 11.55 26.01 -16.77
C MET A 390 11.50 24.51 -16.41
N PRO A 391 11.51 23.61 -17.41
CA PRO A 391 11.55 22.17 -17.16
C PRO A 391 12.80 21.74 -16.40
N ALA A 392 12.63 20.96 -15.34
CA ALA A 392 13.69 20.36 -14.53
C ALA A 392 13.90 18.88 -14.89
N LEU A 393 12.81 18.11 -14.96
CA LEU A 393 12.82 16.71 -15.36
C LEU A 393 11.86 16.51 -16.53
N LEU A 394 12.37 15.87 -17.56
CA LEU A 394 11.65 15.59 -18.80
C LEU A 394 11.64 14.09 -19.05
N GLU A 395 10.53 13.56 -19.52
CA GLU A 395 10.40 12.20 -19.99
C GLU A 395 10.26 12.18 -21.51
N VAL A 396 10.98 11.28 -22.16
CA VAL A 396 10.77 10.98 -23.57
C VAL A 396 9.58 10.05 -23.69
N PRO A 397 8.46 10.44 -24.32
CA PRO A 397 7.34 9.54 -24.54
C PRO A 397 7.79 8.28 -25.27
N ALA A 398 7.50 7.14 -24.71
CA ALA A 398 7.88 5.85 -25.29
C ALA A 398 7.13 5.64 -26.61
N ALA A 399 7.84 5.60 -27.72
CA ALA A 399 7.32 5.10 -28.97
C ALA A 399 7.33 3.55 -28.94
N GLY A 400 6.35 2.93 -28.25
CA GLY A 400 6.22 1.49 -28.10
C GLY A 400 6.55 0.99 -26.67
N GLU A 401 6.40 -0.31 -26.42
CA GLU A 401 6.58 -1.00 -25.12
C GLU A 401 8.05 -1.13 -24.67
N ARG A 402 8.90 -0.18 -24.98
CA ARG A 402 10.34 -0.25 -24.78
C ARG A 402 10.77 0.62 -23.60
N GLY A 403 12.06 0.64 -23.28
CA GLY A 403 12.62 1.26 -22.10
C GLY A 403 12.28 2.73 -21.89
N ARG A 404 12.45 3.22 -20.68
CA ARG A 404 12.11 4.59 -20.25
C ARG A 404 13.32 5.50 -20.29
N VAL A 405 13.11 6.75 -20.67
CA VAL A 405 14.18 7.74 -20.76
C VAL A 405 13.80 9.02 -20.05
N LEU A 406 14.63 9.43 -19.10
CA LEU A 406 14.49 10.69 -18.37
C LEU A 406 15.67 11.61 -18.66
N TRP A 407 15.38 12.89 -18.82
CA TRP A 407 16.35 13.96 -18.94
C TRP A 407 16.26 14.92 -17.76
N TRP A 408 17.37 15.05 -17.04
CA TRP A 408 17.54 16.02 -15.97
C TRP A 408 18.27 17.25 -16.49
N THR A 409 17.66 18.44 -16.44
CA THR A 409 18.19 19.66 -17.07
C THR A 409 19.28 20.37 -16.28
N SER A 410 19.56 19.90 -15.05
CA SER A 410 20.69 20.32 -14.22
C SER A 410 21.72 19.19 -14.08
N SER A 411 22.75 19.35 -13.22
CA SER A 411 23.67 18.27 -12.89
C SER A 411 23.15 17.43 -11.72
N LEU A 412 23.68 16.22 -11.59
CA LEU A 412 23.49 15.33 -10.43
C LEU A 412 24.70 15.33 -9.49
N ASP A 413 25.57 16.31 -9.65
CA ASP A 413 26.72 16.60 -8.80
C ASP A 413 26.59 17.99 -8.14
N GLU A 414 27.52 18.35 -7.30
CA GLU A 414 27.55 19.63 -6.56
C GLU A 414 27.91 20.86 -7.41
N THR A 415 28.22 20.68 -8.70
CA THR A 415 28.73 21.79 -9.52
C THR A 415 27.64 22.78 -9.94
N TRP A 416 26.38 22.29 -10.09
CA TRP A 416 25.24 23.10 -10.55
C TRP A 416 24.14 23.24 -9.52
N SER A 417 24.12 22.38 -8.48
CA SER A 417 23.11 22.40 -7.45
C SER A 417 23.64 21.82 -6.14
N ASP A 418 22.99 22.13 -5.03
CA ASP A 418 23.25 21.47 -3.74
C ASP A 418 22.35 20.24 -3.53
N LEU A 419 21.57 19.83 -4.53
CA LEU A 419 20.68 18.66 -4.45
C LEU A 419 21.38 17.40 -3.92
N PRO A 420 22.61 17.04 -4.35
CA PRO A 420 23.30 15.87 -3.83
C PRO A 420 23.63 15.91 -2.33
N LEU A 421 23.63 17.10 -1.73
CA LEU A 421 23.87 17.34 -0.31
C LEU A 421 22.57 17.33 0.52
N GLN A 422 21.41 17.35 -0.14
CA GLN A 422 20.11 17.38 0.54
C GLN A 422 19.65 15.96 0.89
N PRO A 423 18.98 15.75 2.04
CA PRO A 423 18.44 14.43 2.42
C PRO A 423 17.50 13.83 1.38
N VAL A 424 16.83 14.67 0.61
CA VAL A 424 15.87 14.27 -0.44
C VAL A 424 16.54 13.64 -1.66
N PHE A 425 17.85 13.83 -1.86
CA PHE A 425 18.58 13.28 -3.01
C PHE A 425 18.51 11.75 -3.08
N LEU A 426 18.72 11.09 -1.95
CA LEU A 426 18.69 9.64 -1.86
C LEU A 426 17.34 9.06 -2.30
N PRO A 427 16.20 9.42 -1.68
CA PRO A 427 14.91 8.89 -2.11
C PRO A 427 14.53 9.32 -3.54
N PHE A 428 14.89 10.52 -3.97
CA PHE A 428 14.66 10.96 -5.35
C PHE A 428 15.40 10.07 -6.35
N LEU A 429 16.70 9.88 -6.19
CA LEU A 429 17.51 9.06 -7.11
C LEU A 429 17.04 7.59 -7.12
N HIS A 430 16.68 7.04 -5.96
CA HIS A 430 16.13 5.70 -5.87
C HIS A 430 14.81 5.55 -6.65
N ARG A 431 13.91 6.54 -6.56
CA ARG A 431 12.64 6.54 -7.32
C ARG A 431 12.88 6.65 -8.81
N VAL A 432 13.79 7.53 -9.24
CA VAL A 432 14.20 7.64 -10.64
C VAL A 432 14.71 6.31 -11.18
N VAL A 433 15.64 5.66 -10.48
CA VAL A 433 16.23 4.39 -10.94
C VAL A 433 15.22 3.24 -10.94
N ARG A 434 14.38 3.12 -9.92
CA ARG A 434 13.29 2.12 -9.89
C ARG A 434 12.31 2.33 -11.04
N TYR A 435 11.91 3.57 -11.29
CA TYR A 435 11.03 3.92 -12.39
C TYR A 435 11.65 3.53 -13.74
N LEU A 436 12.90 3.91 -13.99
CA LEU A 436 13.63 3.61 -15.22
C LEU A 436 13.83 2.11 -15.44
N ALA A 437 14.08 1.36 -14.37
CA ALA A 437 14.20 -0.10 -14.42
C ALA A 437 12.87 -0.81 -14.65
N GLY A 438 11.74 -0.10 -14.62
CA GLY A 438 10.42 -0.74 -14.60
C GLY A 438 10.25 -1.64 -13.37
N TYR A 439 10.96 -1.33 -12.26
CA TYR A 439 10.91 -2.15 -11.07
C TYR A 439 9.63 -1.87 -10.28
N GLU A 440 8.80 -2.87 -10.22
CA GLU A 440 7.68 -2.93 -9.29
C GLU A 440 7.98 -4.00 -8.24
N PRO A 441 7.89 -3.68 -6.95
CA PRO A 441 8.05 -4.70 -5.91
C PRO A 441 6.98 -5.78 -6.13
N PRO A 442 7.33 -7.05 -6.06
CA PRO A 442 6.37 -8.12 -6.25
C PRO A 442 5.28 -8.03 -5.16
N LYS A 443 4.02 -8.05 -5.59
CA LYS A 443 2.87 -8.05 -4.67
C LYS A 443 2.65 -9.48 -4.18
N LEU A 444 3.41 -9.89 -3.17
CA LEU A 444 3.39 -11.24 -2.59
C LEU A 444 2.47 -11.36 -1.37
N SER A 445 1.71 -10.34 -1.06
CA SER A 445 0.72 -10.34 0.00
C SER A 445 -0.62 -9.87 -0.53
N ALA A 446 -1.68 -10.51 -0.06
CA ALA A 446 -3.06 -10.16 -0.32
C ALA A 446 -3.89 -10.34 0.95
N THR A 447 -5.10 -9.85 0.96
CA THR A 447 -6.09 -10.13 2.00
C THR A 447 -7.13 -11.14 1.50
N VAL A 448 -7.74 -11.88 2.42
CA VAL A 448 -8.85 -12.78 2.07
C VAL A 448 -9.94 -12.01 1.33
N GLY A 449 -10.47 -12.61 0.25
CA GLY A 449 -11.45 -11.99 -0.63
C GLY A 449 -10.87 -11.05 -1.68
N GLU A 450 -9.59 -10.68 -1.60
CA GLU A 450 -8.92 -9.88 -2.64
C GLU A 450 -8.58 -10.77 -3.84
N PRO A 451 -8.94 -10.36 -5.08
CA PRO A 451 -8.58 -11.13 -6.26
C PRO A 451 -7.09 -11.03 -6.56
N LEU A 452 -6.44 -12.17 -6.80
CA LEU A 452 -5.04 -12.26 -7.20
C LEU A 452 -4.93 -12.18 -8.72
N ASP A 453 -4.29 -11.14 -9.24
CA ASP A 453 -3.87 -11.07 -10.64
C ASP A 453 -2.60 -11.93 -10.84
N VAL A 454 -2.80 -13.14 -11.37
CA VAL A 454 -1.72 -14.11 -11.59
C VAL A 454 -0.70 -13.61 -12.63
N GLY A 455 -1.14 -12.77 -13.58
CA GLY A 455 -0.28 -12.24 -14.63
C GLY A 455 0.85 -11.33 -14.14
N ARG A 456 0.71 -10.76 -12.95
CA ARG A 456 1.73 -9.89 -12.34
C ARG A 456 2.86 -10.65 -11.64
N LEU A 457 2.69 -11.94 -11.42
CA LEU A 457 3.70 -12.75 -10.75
C LEU A 457 4.89 -13.04 -11.69
N ALA A 458 6.08 -13.12 -11.12
CA ALA A 458 7.29 -13.35 -11.91
C ALA A 458 7.27 -14.74 -12.59
N VAL A 459 6.69 -15.74 -11.94
CA VAL A 459 6.53 -17.11 -12.46
C VAL A 459 5.60 -17.17 -13.68
N ALA A 460 4.72 -16.17 -13.87
CA ALA A 460 3.81 -16.11 -15.01
C ALA A 460 4.49 -15.67 -16.32
N ARG A 461 5.69 -15.09 -16.24
CA ARG A 461 6.43 -14.63 -17.43
C ARG A 461 6.90 -15.82 -18.28
N GLY A 462 6.17 -16.11 -19.36
CA GLY A 462 6.50 -17.17 -20.31
C GLY A 462 5.71 -18.47 -20.16
N GLY A 463 4.79 -18.56 -19.20
CA GLY A 463 3.89 -19.70 -19.05
C GLY A 463 2.54 -19.46 -19.74
N ALA A 464 2.06 -20.39 -20.56
CA ALA A 464 0.72 -20.34 -21.17
C ALA A 464 -0.39 -20.76 -20.20
N GLN A 465 -0.06 -21.51 -19.17
CA GLN A 465 -0.99 -22.00 -18.15
C GLN A 465 -0.32 -22.03 -16.78
N MET A 466 -1.06 -21.59 -15.78
CA MET A 466 -0.63 -21.55 -14.38
C MET A 466 -1.50 -22.50 -13.54
N VAL A 467 -0.96 -22.99 -12.44
CA VAL A 467 -1.69 -23.73 -11.40
C VAL A 467 -1.52 -22.96 -10.10
N VAL A 468 -2.64 -22.60 -9.49
CA VAL A 468 -2.70 -21.97 -8.17
C VAL A 468 -3.18 -23.03 -7.17
N GLU A 469 -2.35 -23.32 -6.18
CA GLU A 469 -2.65 -24.27 -5.10
C GLU A 469 -2.93 -23.48 -3.82
N SER A 470 -4.12 -23.64 -3.26
CA SER A 470 -4.55 -22.98 -2.03
C SER A 470 -3.94 -23.62 -0.77
N PRO A 471 -4.01 -22.96 0.42
CA PRO A 471 -3.56 -23.54 1.69
C PRO A 471 -4.22 -24.88 2.03
N SER A 472 -5.51 -25.06 1.65
CA SER A 472 -6.23 -26.33 1.81
C SER A 472 -5.84 -27.42 0.78
N GLY A 473 -4.93 -27.12 -0.17
CA GLY A 473 -4.47 -28.05 -1.20
C GLY A 473 -5.36 -28.10 -2.46
N ARG A 474 -6.38 -27.22 -2.58
CA ARG A 474 -7.18 -27.13 -3.81
C ARG A 474 -6.33 -26.52 -4.92
N ARG A 475 -6.38 -27.13 -6.10
CA ARG A 475 -5.64 -26.69 -7.29
C ARG A 475 -6.59 -26.12 -8.33
N THR A 476 -6.34 -24.90 -8.74
CA THR A 476 -7.08 -24.17 -9.78
C THR A 476 -6.15 -23.94 -10.97
N ALA A 477 -6.52 -24.44 -12.14
CA ALA A 477 -5.78 -24.19 -13.39
C ALA A 477 -6.26 -22.87 -13.99
N VAL A 478 -5.31 -22.04 -14.41
CA VAL A 478 -5.54 -20.68 -14.90
C VAL A 478 -4.83 -20.53 -16.24
N ALA A 479 -5.58 -20.28 -17.31
CA ALA A 479 -5.03 -20.02 -18.63
C ALA A 479 -4.59 -18.55 -18.74
N MET A 480 -3.38 -18.31 -19.23
CA MET A 480 -2.87 -16.97 -19.46
C MET A 480 -3.37 -16.47 -20.82
N ALA A 481 -4.19 -15.42 -20.83
CA ALA A 481 -4.63 -14.77 -22.07
C ALA A 481 -3.55 -13.80 -22.57
N ALA A 482 -3.37 -13.72 -23.90
CA ALA A 482 -2.54 -12.69 -24.50
C ALA A 482 -3.31 -11.36 -24.48
N GLY A 483 -2.94 -10.42 -23.59
CA GLY A 483 -3.57 -9.11 -23.49
C GLY A 483 -3.29 -8.42 -22.16
N ALA A 484 -3.64 -7.14 -22.06
CA ALA A 484 -3.51 -6.35 -20.83
C ALA A 484 -4.58 -6.78 -19.81
N GLY A 485 -4.18 -7.41 -18.74
CA GLY A 485 -5.02 -7.91 -17.65
C GLY A 485 -4.88 -9.42 -17.52
N GLY A 486 -4.11 -9.88 -16.52
CA GLY A 486 -3.98 -11.30 -16.22
C GLY A 486 -5.27 -11.88 -15.66
N PRO A 487 -5.44 -13.21 -15.71
CA PRO A 487 -6.57 -13.87 -15.09
C PRO A 487 -6.50 -13.70 -13.57
N SER A 488 -7.68 -13.47 -12.98
CA SER A 488 -7.84 -13.26 -11.55
C SER A 488 -8.31 -14.54 -10.85
N VAL A 489 -7.77 -14.80 -9.66
CA VAL A 489 -8.14 -15.94 -8.81
C VAL A 489 -8.59 -15.41 -7.45
N GLU A 490 -9.74 -15.88 -6.98
CA GLU A 490 -10.22 -15.57 -5.63
C GLU A 490 -9.39 -16.26 -4.56
N LEU A 491 -9.16 -15.56 -3.45
CA LEU A 491 -8.36 -16.02 -2.30
C LEU A 491 -9.27 -16.17 -1.07
N PRO A 492 -10.06 -17.26 -0.96
CA PRO A 492 -11.09 -17.40 0.09
C PRO A 492 -10.55 -17.77 1.48
N GLU A 493 -9.28 -18.15 1.63
CA GLU A 493 -8.71 -18.63 2.88
C GLU A 493 -7.33 -18.01 3.16
N PRO A 494 -6.95 -17.77 4.43
CA PRO A 494 -5.62 -17.26 4.78
C PRO A 494 -4.57 -18.37 4.68
N GLY A 495 -3.32 -17.98 4.38
CA GLY A 495 -2.20 -18.91 4.26
C GLY A 495 -1.37 -18.64 3.01
N TYR A 496 -0.64 -19.64 2.56
CA TYR A 496 0.20 -19.54 1.37
C TYR A 496 -0.46 -20.15 0.14
N TYR A 497 -0.67 -19.34 -0.87
CA TYR A 497 -1.03 -19.80 -2.21
C TYR A 497 0.22 -20.01 -3.02
N MET A 498 0.39 -21.21 -3.57
CA MET A 498 1.53 -21.56 -4.39
C MET A 498 1.16 -21.46 -5.87
N VAL A 499 1.82 -20.57 -6.59
CA VAL A 499 1.58 -20.37 -8.02
C VAL A 499 2.74 -20.96 -8.82
N ARG A 500 2.43 -21.81 -9.81
CA ARG A 500 3.42 -22.51 -10.65
C ARG A 500 3.01 -22.46 -12.11
N ALA A 501 3.98 -22.32 -13.00
CA ALA A 501 3.75 -22.51 -14.42
C ALA A 501 3.69 -24.01 -14.75
N VAL A 502 2.77 -24.42 -15.61
CA VAL A 502 2.71 -25.81 -16.10
C VAL A 502 3.94 -26.07 -16.96
N GLY A 503 4.71 -27.11 -16.58
CA GLY A 503 5.99 -27.46 -17.24
C GLY A 503 7.18 -26.58 -16.80
N GLY A 504 7.00 -25.60 -15.92
CA GLY A 504 8.07 -24.80 -15.34
C GLY A 504 8.62 -25.39 -14.03
N SER A 505 9.87 -25.07 -13.69
CA SER A 505 10.53 -25.51 -12.46
C SER A 505 10.36 -24.54 -11.26
N GLY A 506 9.80 -23.35 -11.49
CA GLY A 506 9.64 -22.32 -10.47
C GLY A 506 8.26 -22.36 -9.79
N ALA A 507 8.24 -21.98 -8.51
CA ALA A 507 7.02 -21.72 -7.75
C ALA A 507 7.15 -20.37 -7.03
N GLU A 508 6.06 -19.64 -6.97
CA GLU A 508 5.98 -18.37 -6.24
C GLU A 508 4.90 -18.45 -5.17
N ALA A 509 5.24 -18.08 -3.95
CA ALA A 509 4.30 -18.05 -2.84
C ALA A 509 3.66 -16.67 -2.72
N VAL A 510 2.34 -16.63 -2.54
CA VAL A 510 1.59 -15.44 -2.18
C VAL A 510 1.02 -15.63 -0.78
N ALA A 511 1.32 -14.73 0.12
CA ALA A 511 0.82 -14.76 1.50
C ALA A 511 -0.54 -14.07 1.55
N VAL A 512 -1.56 -14.80 2.01
CA VAL A 512 -2.92 -14.27 2.18
C VAL A 512 -3.22 -14.16 3.66
N ASN A 513 -3.63 -12.99 4.10
CA ASN A 513 -3.90 -12.70 5.50
C ASN A 513 -5.36 -12.27 5.71
N LEU A 514 -5.82 -12.42 6.92
CA LEU A 514 -7.10 -11.85 7.36
C LEU A 514 -7.04 -10.32 7.33
N ARG A 515 -8.17 -9.70 7.14
CA ARG A 515 -8.30 -8.24 7.30
C ARG A 515 -8.17 -7.89 8.78
N PRO A 516 -7.33 -6.91 9.15
CA PRO A 516 -7.12 -6.56 10.56
C PRO A 516 -8.38 -6.15 11.31
N GLU A 517 -9.37 -5.62 10.59
CA GLU A 517 -10.66 -5.17 11.14
C GLU A 517 -11.45 -6.34 11.75
N GLU A 518 -11.29 -7.56 11.24
CA GLU A 518 -11.98 -8.76 11.71
C GLU A 518 -11.51 -9.23 13.11
N SER A 519 -10.36 -8.77 13.55
CA SER A 519 -9.86 -9.03 14.90
C SER A 519 -10.44 -8.08 15.95
N ASP A 520 -11.14 -7.00 15.55
CA ASP A 520 -11.86 -6.12 16.49
C ASP A 520 -13.26 -6.70 16.77
N LEU A 521 -13.37 -7.49 17.82
CA LEU A 521 -14.63 -8.16 18.23
C LEU A 521 -15.60 -7.24 18.98
N ALA A 522 -15.38 -5.92 18.97
CA ALA A 522 -16.30 -4.96 19.55
C ALA A 522 -17.60 -4.89 18.74
N ALA A 523 -18.74 -5.02 19.42
CA ALA A 523 -20.05 -5.05 18.81
C ALA A 523 -20.72 -3.67 18.71
N LEU A 524 -21.63 -3.51 17.76
CA LEU A 524 -22.63 -2.47 17.70
C LEU A 524 -23.78 -2.77 18.70
N ASP A 525 -24.48 -1.71 19.10
CA ASP A 525 -25.73 -1.88 19.83
C ASP A 525 -26.83 -2.42 18.90
N ALA A 526 -27.44 -3.55 19.29
CA ALA A 526 -28.50 -4.20 18.53
C ALA A 526 -29.69 -3.26 18.29
N ALA A 527 -30.08 -2.43 19.26
CA ALA A 527 -31.14 -1.45 19.12
C ALA A 527 -30.80 -0.34 18.11
N GLU A 528 -29.53 0.01 17.99
CA GLU A 528 -29.07 0.96 16.95
C GLU A 528 -29.14 0.33 15.54
N VAL A 529 -28.74 -0.94 15.41
CA VAL A 529 -28.84 -1.69 14.16
C VAL A 529 -30.30 -1.83 13.73
N GLU A 530 -31.19 -2.22 14.64
CA GLU A 530 -32.62 -2.32 14.38
C GLU A 530 -33.20 -0.99 13.88
N ARG A 531 -32.91 0.12 14.57
CA ARG A 531 -33.34 1.45 14.13
C ARG A 531 -32.84 1.84 12.76
N ARG A 532 -31.63 1.48 12.40
CA ARG A 532 -31.08 1.78 11.08
C ARG A 532 -31.75 0.96 9.97
N LEU A 533 -32.11 -0.29 10.27
CA LEU A 533 -32.77 -1.19 9.33
C LEU A 533 -34.26 -0.83 9.11
N THR A 534 -34.93 -0.28 10.15
CA THR A 534 -36.39 -0.01 10.14
C THR A 534 -36.77 1.45 9.85
N ARG A 535 -35.85 2.41 9.88
CA ARG A 535 -36.15 3.81 9.57
C ARG A 535 -36.64 3.95 8.13
N GLY A 536 -37.95 3.68 7.96
CA GLY A 536 -38.73 4.19 6.85
C GLY A 536 -38.73 5.72 6.90
N GLU A 537 -38.80 6.35 5.76
CA GLU A 537 -38.93 7.78 5.57
C GLU A 537 -39.90 8.41 6.57
N GLU A 538 -39.40 9.29 7.45
CA GLU A 538 -40.23 10.40 7.90
C GLU A 538 -40.35 11.37 6.71
N PRO A 539 -41.53 11.60 6.16
CA PRO A 539 -41.70 12.63 5.14
C PRO A 539 -41.54 13.98 5.81
N GLY A 540 -40.44 14.63 5.55
CA GLY A 540 -40.30 16.07 5.78
C GLY A 540 -39.58 16.51 7.05
N GLY A 541 -38.44 15.98 7.34
CA GLY A 541 -37.40 16.63 8.12
C GLY A 541 -36.16 16.76 7.26
N GLY A 542 -35.96 17.88 6.61
CA GLY A 542 -34.77 18.16 5.84
C GLY A 542 -33.56 18.03 6.75
N ALA A 543 -33.00 16.83 6.85
CA ALA A 543 -31.60 16.67 7.21
C ALA A 543 -30.84 17.35 6.07
N VAL A 544 -30.45 18.58 6.32
CA VAL A 544 -29.40 19.26 5.59
C VAL A 544 -28.25 18.25 5.59
N VAL A 545 -28.11 17.51 4.49
CA VAL A 545 -26.86 16.88 4.14
C VAL A 545 -25.90 18.03 4.09
N ALA A 546 -25.16 18.24 5.19
CA ALA A 546 -24.06 19.16 5.19
C ALA A 546 -23.10 18.60 4.15
N ALA A 547 -23.24 19.12 2.93
CA ALA A 547 -22.29 18.91 1.88
C ALA A 547 -20.94 19.10 2.53
N ALA A 548 -20.08 18.09 2.43
CA ALA A 548 -18.76 18.13 3.04
C ALA A 548 -18.09 19.42 2.54
N LEU A 549 -18.03 20.42 3.40
CA LEU A 549 -17.44 21.70 3.07
C LEU A 549 -16.01 21.45 2.57
N PRO A 550 -15.61 22.11 1.48
CA PRO A 550 -14.24 22.05 1.00
C PRO A 550 -13.26 22.31 2.16
N PRO A 551 -12.08 21.68 2.17
CA PRO A 551 -11.11 21.85 3.26
C PRO A 551 -10.86 23.32 3.65
N ALA A 552 -10.82 24.22 2.69
CA ALA A 552 -10.66 25.65 2.89
C ALA A 552 -11.83 26.33 3.65
N GLU A 553 -13.03 25.79 3.59
CA GLU A 553 -14.19 26.31 4.32
C GLU A 553 -14.30 25.74 5.74
N ARG A 554 -13.81 24.51 5.97
CA ARG A 554 -13.63 23.95 7.33
C ARG A 554 -12.59 24.75 8.11
N GLU A 555 -11.49 25.11 7.47
CA GLU A 555 -10.41 25.91 8.05
C GLU A 555 -10.88 27.32 8.44
N ARG A 556 -11.75 27.96 7.63
CA ARG A 556 -12.37 29.25 7.97
C ARG A 556 -13.32 29.18 9.17
N ARG A 557 -14.03 28.09 9.39
CA ARG A 557 -14.91 27.91 10.55
C ARG A 557 -14.16 27.50 11.83
N GLN A 558 -12.98 26.93 11.71
CA GLN A 558 -12.09 26.60 12.84
C GLN A 558 -11.16 27.77 13.23
N GLY A 559 -11.55 29.01 13.01
CA GLY A 559 -10.78 30.23 13.29
C GLY A 559 -10.37 30.45 14.74
N LEU A 560 -10.39 29.42 15.60
CA LEU A 560 -9.89 29.46 16.98
C LEU A 560 -8.41 29.87 17.10
N TRP A 561 -7.59 29.56 16.11
CA TRP A 561 -6.18 29.92 16.11
C TRP A 561 -5.95 31.44 16.00
N TRP A 562 -6.86 32.19 15.37
CA TRP A 562 -6.83 33.65 15.28
C TRP A 562 -6.99 34.30 16.67
N TYR A 563 -7.88 33.73 17.48
CA TYR A 563 -8.10 34.22 18.86
C TYR A 563 -6.91 33.87 19.77
N LEU A 564 -6.28 32.72 19.56
CA LEU A 564 -5.04 32.33 20.23
C LEU A 564 -3.89 33.27 19.86
N LEU A 565 -3.76 33.65 18.60
CA LEU A 565 -2.73 34.56 18.12
C LEU A 565 -2.94 35.97 18.71
N ILE A 566 -4.18 36.48 18.75
CA ILE A 566 -4.51 37.72 19.39
C ILE A 566 -4.20 37.67 20.90
N GLY A 567 -4.49 36.57 21.57
CA GLY A 567 -4.15 36.35 22.97
C GLY A 567 -2.64 36.40 23.23
N VAL A 568 -1.84 35.72 22.41
CA VAL A 568 -0.36 35.73 22.52
C VAL A 568 0.20 37.14 22.26
N VAL A 569 -0.26 37.84 21.25
CA VAL A 569 0.19 39.20 20.93
C VAL A 569 -0.20 40.17 22.07
N SER A 570 -1.40 40.04 22.63
CA SER A 570 -1.83 40.84 23.76
C SER A 570 -1.00 40.59 25.03
N ALA A 571 -0.63 39.33 25.29
CA ALA A 571 0.25 38.95 26.40
C ALA A 571 1.66 39.54 26.23
N LEU A 572 2.23 39.49 25.02
CA LEU A 572 3.53 40.07 24.71
C LEU A 572 3.54 41.59 24.85
N ILE A 573 2.46 42.25 24.44
CA ILE A 573 2.30 43.72 24.64
C ILE A 573 2.20 44.04 26.14
N ALA A 574 1.44 43.26 26.90
CA ALA A 574 1.32 43.45 28.35
C ALA A 574 2.67 43.23 29.06
N GLU A 575 3.40 42.21 28.67
CA GLU A 575 4.75 41.93 29.19
C GLU A 575 5.73 43.07 28.87
N SER A 576 5.74 43.58 27.64
CA SER A 576 6.54 44.72 27.25
C SER A 576 6.19 46.00 28.05
N VAL A 577 4.92 46.24 28.30
CA VAL A 577 4.46 47.41 29.11
C VAL A 577 4.86 47.21 30.58
N LEU A 578 4.72 46.01 31.14
CA LEU A 578 5.14 45.73 32.52
C LEU A 578 6.67 45.81 32.66
N ALA A 579 7.44 45.23 31.75
CA ALA A 579 8.89 45.31 31.76
C ALA A 579 9.42 46.73 31.69
N ASN A 580 8.70 47.60 30.95
CA ASN A 580 9.08 49.03 30.83
C ASN A 580 8.66 49.86 32.04
N ARG A 581 7.82 49.34 32.97
CA ARG A 581 7.38 49.99 34.19
C ARG A 581 8.12 49.55 35.46
N LEU A 582 8.92 48.48 35.39
CA LEU A 582 9.71 48.02 36.52
C LEU A 582 11.01 48.88 36.62
N PRO A 583 11.27 49.57 37.74
CA PRO A 583 12.52 50.33 37.91
C PRO A 583 13.69 49.36 38.02
N VAL A 584 14.73 49.61 37.23
CA VAL A 584 16.01 48.88 37.32
C VAL A 584 16.65 49.25 38.65
N SER A 585 16.65 48.39 39.64
CA SER A 585 17.43 48.50 40.86
C SER A 585 18.90 48.30 40.54
N THR A 586 19.64 49.38 40.40
CA THR A 586 21.10 49.33 40.35
C THR A 586 21.64 49.11 41.78
N GLU A 587 21.87 47.88 42.16
CA GLU A 587 22.71 47.58 43.32
C GLU A 587 24.19 47.82 42.93
N VAL A 588 24.74 48.91 43.43
CA VAL A 588 26.15 49.21 43.42
C VAL A 588 26.79 48.37 44.53
N ILE A 589 27.51 47.33 44.16
CA ILE A 589 28.40 46.56 45.06
C ILE A 589 29.64 47.43 45.32
N ARG A 590 29.82 47.76 46.59
CA ARG A 590 31.06 48.29 47.18
C ARG A 590 31.89 47.14 47.67
#